data_64b4e245be53ca7de7d88c1315fa8284
#
_entry.id   64b4e245be53ca7de7d88c1315fa8284
#
_cell.length_a   1.000
_cell.length_b   1.000
_cell.length_c   1.000
_cell.angle_alpha   90.00
_cell.angle_beta   90.00
_cell.angle_gamma   90.00
#
_symmetry.space_group_name_H-M   'P 1'
#
loop_
_entity.id
_entity.type
_entity.pdbx_description
1 polymer ?
#
loop_
_entity_poly.entity_id
_entity_poly.type
_entity_poly.pdbx_seq_one_letter_code
_entity_poly.pdbx_strand_id
1 'polypeptide(L)'
;MAVAVGIDLGTTNSVIAATEAGKPTVIPNAEGSRTTPSVVAFTDTGERLVGHLARRQAILNPKGTIYSAKRFIGRRYDEVASEREAVSYDVVPGPDGAARFQVAGKQYAPEEISALVLRKLAADAAKFLGEKVTEAVITVPAYFNDAQRQATKDAGRIAGLEVLRIINEPTAAALAYGLDKKGNETVLVFDLGGGTFDVSILDIGDGVVEVRATSGDTHLGGDDFDRRIVDFLADEFQRDNGIDLRADPQALQRLFEAAEKAKVELSSVTQTPVSLPFITADATGPKHLNTTLTRAKFDQLTADLVERTAGPVRQAIADAKLTVADIDEVILVGGATRIPAVQNQVRRLTGGKDPNMTVNPDEVVALGAAVQAAVLKGEVKDVLLLDVTPLSLGIETLGGVMTKIIERNTTIPTRRTETFSTAEDNQTAVDVVILQGERERAADNRVLGRFRLENIRPARRGEPQIEVTFDIDANGILNVSARDKDTGAEQRITISESSNLDKAEVERMIAEAEQHQEEDRHLRELADARNELDSAAYQVERRLSELGDRAPAHEKARAEMLVSDAREAIKGDAPLDRLRNLAAELQQVYYGLSAAPSGDGGPTPGEPGGPPDGTPGDDDVIDAEFTPHE
;
A
#
# COMPACT_ATOMS: atom_id res chain seq x y z
N MET A 1 8.77 7.39 24.88
CA MET A 1 7.32 7.12 24.75
C MET A 1 7.12 6.38 23.45
N ALA A 2 6.15 5.49 23.33
CA ALA A 2 5.87 4.85 22.05
C ALA A 2 5.41 5.90 21.04
N VAL A 3 6.01 5.91 19.85
CA VAL A 3 5.62 6.84 18.78
C VAL A 3 4.45 6.25 18.02
N ALA A 4 3.40 7.05 17.84
CA ALA A 4 2.29 6.72 16.96
C ALA A 4 2.56 7.27 15.56
N VAL A 5 2.32 6.45 14.54
CA VAL A 5 2.59 6.79 13.13
C VAL A 5 1.31 6.76 12.29
N GLY A 6 1.35 7.44 11.17
CA GLY A 6 0.36 7.31 10.10
C GLY A 6 0.92 6.44 8.98
N ILE A 7 0.16 5.47 8.51
CA ILE A 7 0.56 4.58 7.43
C ILE A 7 -0.49 4.60 6.32
N ASP A 8 -0.04 4.96 5.13
CA ASP A 8 -0.76 4.68 3.90
C ASP A 8 -0.36 3.29 3.41
N LEU A 9 -1.26 2.31 3.58
CA LEU A 9 -1.07 0.95 3.09
C LEU A 9 -1.62 0.86 1.65
N GLY A 10 -0.83 1.30 0.68
CA GLY A 10 -1.25 1.34 -0.71
C GLY A 10 -1.18 0.00 -1.44
N THR A 11 -1.91 -0.14 -2.56
CA THR A 11 -1.89 -1.35 -3.40
C THR A 11 -0.51 -1.59 -4.01
N THR A 12 0.12 -0.55 -4.56
CA THR A 12 1.41 -0.63 -5.26
C THR A 12 2.56 -0.17 -4.37
N ASN A 13 2.39 0.96 -3.68
CA ASN A 13 3.38 1.53 -2.77
C ASN A 13 2.71 1.92 -1.46
N SER A 14 3.46 1.80 -0.38
CA SER A 14 3.04 2.23 0.97
C SER A 14 3.97 3.33 1.49
N VAL A 15 3.44 4.18 2.34
CA VAL A 15 4.15 5.32 2.94
C VAL A 15 3.90 5.37 4.43
N ILE A 16 4.92 5.74 5.20
CA ILE A 16 4.82 5.96 6.64
C ILE A 16 5.23 7.39 6.99
N ALA A 17 4.50 8.00 7.91
CA ALA A 17 4.76 9.35 8.39
C ALA A 17 4.59 9.44 9.90
N ALA A 18 5.28 10.37 10.52
CA ALA A 18 5.11 10.72 11.93
C ALA A 18 4.99 12.24 12.09
N THR A 19 4.50 12.67 13.25
CA THR A 19 4.46 14.09 13.59
C THR A 19 5.72 14.45 14.37
N GLU A 20 6.53 15.34 13.83
CA GLU A 20 7.72 15.90 14.49
C GLU A 20 7.46 17.39 14.80
N ALA A 21 7.57 17.77 16.05
CA ALA A 21 7.31 19.15 16.52
C ALA A 21 5.97 19.73 15.98
N GLY A 22 4.92 18.92 15.91
CA GLY A 22 3.58 19.33 15.44
C GLY A 22 3.42 19.38 13.92
N LYS A 23 4.42 18.96 13.13
CA LYS A 23 4.34 18.89 11.68
C LYS A 23 4.42 17.43 11.21
N PRO A 24 3.50 16.97 10.36
CA PRO A 24 3.58 15.64 9.79
C PRO A 24 4.73 15.57 8.78
N THR A 25 5.56 14.55 8.89
CA THR A 25 6.75 14.33 8.05
C THR A 25 6.78 12.88 7.58
N VAL A 26 7.01 12.67 6.28
CA VAL A 26 7.19 11.33 5.71
C VAL A 26 8.56 10.79 6.13
N ILE A 27 8.57 9.56 6.62
CA ILE A 27 9.77 8.86 7.04
C ILE A 27 10.31 8.06 5.85
N PRO A 28 11.57 8.28 5.43
CA PRO A 28 12.20 7.48 4.39
C PRO A 28 12.45 6.04 4.88
N ASN A 29 12.36 5.08 3.97
CA ASN A 29 12.72 3.70 4.27
C ASN A 29 14.24 3.52 4.36
N ALA A 30 14.68 2.29 4.71
CA ALA A 30 16.12 1.98 4.86
C ALA A 30 16.92 2.16 3.56
N GLU A 31 16.25 2.12 2.41
CA GLU A 31 16.83 2.33 1.08
C GLU A 31 16.85 3.81 0.66
N GLY A 32 16.44 4.73 1.55
CA GLY A 32 16.39 6.18 1.33
C GLY A 32 15.19 6.67 0.51
N SER A 33 14.26 5.80 0.14
CA SER A 33 13.06 6.17 -0.60
C SER A 33 11.93 6.60 0.35
N ARG A 34 11.12 7.56 -0.07
CA ARG A 34 9.94 8.03 0.69
C ARG A 34 8.72 7.11 0.50
N THR A 35 8.77 6.22 -0.49
CA THR A 35 7.76 5.19 -0.74
C THR A 35 8.38 3.81 -0.66
N THR A 36 7.64 2.82 -0.17
CA THR A 36 8.05 1.41 -0.10
C THR A 36 7.11 0.59 -0.97
N PRO A 37 7.60 -0.16 -1.97
CA PRO A 37 6.75 -1.05 -2.75
C PRO A 37 6.01 -2.04 -1.85
N SER A 38 4.70 -2.19 -2.06
CA SER A 38 3.84 -3.16 -1.35
C SER A 38 4.04 -4.56 -1.96
N VAL A 39 5.28 -5.04 -1.94
CA VAL A 39 5.74 -6.28 -2.56
C VAL A 39 6.46 -7.13 -1.53
N VAL A 40 6.13 -8.42 -1.49
CA VAL A 40 6.76 -9.43 -0.63
C VAL A 40 7.22 -10.60 -1.48
N ALA A 41 8.44 -11.05 -1.30
CA ALA A 41 8.98 -12.21 -1.99
C ALA A 41 9.45 -13.27 -0.98
N PHE A 42 9.21 -14.52 -1.35
CA PHE A 42 9.67 -15.70 -0.64
C PHE A 42 10.72 -16.39 -1.53
N THR A 43 11.95 -16.44 -1.07
CA THR A 43 13.05 -17.06 -1.81
C THR A 43 13.07 -18.59 -1.61
N ASP A 44 13.74 -19.29 -2.49
CA ASP A 44 13.94 -20.75 -2.37
C ASP A 44 14.74 -21.14 -1.10
N THR A 45 15.50 -20.19 -0.55
CA THR A 45 16.24 -20.35 0.71
C THR A 45 15.38 -20.11 1.96
N GLY A 46 14.08 -19.76 1.79
CA GLY A 46 13.15 -19.47 2.88
C GLY A 46 13.22 -18.04 3.40
N GLU A 47 14.04 -17.18 2.81
CA GLU A 47 14.13 -15.76 3.15
C GLU A 47 12.89 -15.00 2.67
N ARG A 48 12.46 -14.01 3.47
CA ARG A 48 11.36 -13.11 3.15
C ARG A 48 11.89 -11.72 2.84
N LEU A 49 11.72 -11.29 1.60
CA LEU A 49 12.09 -9.96 1.14
C LEU A 49 10.85 -9.07 1.08
N VAL A 50 11.00 -7.80 1.45
CA VAL A 50 9.89 -6.83 1.43
C VAL A 50 10.35 -5.53 0.77
N GLY A 51 9.46 -4.89 0.02
CA GLY A 51 9.73 -3.59 -0.58
C GLY A 51 10.62 -3.68 -1.81
N HIS A 52 11.60 -2.80 -1.90
CA HIS A 52 12.50 -2.70 -3.06
C HIS A 52 13.29 -3.98 -3.32
N LEU A 53 13.72 -4.68 -2.27
CA LEU A 53 14.44 -5.95 -2.41
C LEU A 53 13.56 -7.03 -3.04
N ALA A 54 12.30 -7.14 -2.57
CA ALA A 54 11.34 -8.08 -3.16
C ALA A 54 11.06 -7.75 -4.63
N ARG A 55 10.88 -6.47 -4.96
CA ARG A 55 10.61 -6.02 -6.32
C ARG A 55 11.75 -6.32 -7.29
N ARG A 56 13.00 -6.10 -6.88
CA ARG A 56 14.19 -6.32 -7.75
C ARG A 56 14.35 -7.75 -8.21
N GLN A 57 13.94 -8.75 -7.43
CA GLN A 57 14.06 -10.16 -7.77
C GLN A 57 12.78 -10.75 -8.40
N ALA A 58 11.70 -9.96 -8.56
CA ALA A 58 10.39 -10.42 -9.03
C ALA A 58 10.46 -11.14 -10.40
N ILE A 59 11.28 -10.66 -11.32
CA ILE A 59 11.48 -11.28 -12.64
C ILE A 59 12.01 -12.71 -12.52
N LEU A 60 12.94 -12.94 -11.58
CA LEU A 60 13.58 -14.25 -11.40
C LEU A 60 12.70 -15.20 -10.58
N ASN A 61 11.80 -14.66 -9.77
CA ASN A 61 10.93 -15.42 -8.88
C ASN A 61 9.48 -14.91 -8.94
N PRO A 62 8.83 -14.92 -10.11
CA PRO A 62 7.49 -14.35 -10.27
C PRO A 62 6.42 -15.08 -9.46
N LYS A 63 6.52 -16.39 -9.28
CA LYS A 63 5.58 -17.19 -8.48
C LYS A 63 5.76 -17.05 -6.97
N GLY A 64 6.96 -16.70 -6.52
CA GLY A 64 7.29 -16.47 -5.12
C GLY A 64 7.15 -15.00 -4.71
N THR A 65 6.75 -14.09 -5.63
CA THR A 65 6.67 -12.66 -5.39
C THR A 65 5.24 -12.18 -5.44
N ILE A 66 4.71 -11.73 -4.29
CA ILE A 66 3.35 -11.24 -4.11
C ILE A 66 3.34 -9.71 -4.17
N TYR A 67 2.53 -9.16 -5.04
CA TYR A 67 2.24 -7.73 -5.20
C TYR A 67 0.73 -7.52 -5.30
N SER A 68 0.26 -6.28 -5.17
CA SER A 68 -1.16 -5.92 -5.22
C SER A 68 -2.05 -6.71 -4.24
N ALA A 69 -1.50 -7.18 -3.10
CA ALA A 69 -2.21 -7.99 -2.11
C ALA A 69 -3.48 -7.30 -1.57
N LYS A 70 -3.50 -5.96 -1.56
CA LYS A 70 -4.65 -5.15 -1.14
C LYS A 70 -5.90 -5.38 -2.00
N ARG A 71 -5.76 -5.84 -3.26
CA ARG A 71 -6.89 -6.21 -4.13
C ARG A 71 -7.61 -7.49 -3.67
N PHE A 72 -6.97 -8.30 -2.83
CA PHE A 72 -7.47 -9.58 -2.32
C PHE A 72 -7.89 -9.51 -0.85
N ILE A 73 -7.46 -8.47 -0.11
CA ILE A 73 -7.69 -8.36 1.33
C ILE A 73 -9.18 -8.31 1.67
N GLY A 74 -9.62 -9.14 2.62
CA GLY A 74 -11.02 -9.23 3.03
C GLY A 74 -11.98 -9.76 1.95
N ARG A 75 -11.47 -10.42 0.89
CA ARG A 75 -12.28 -10.94 -0.22
C ARG A 75 -12.29 -12.46 -0.29
N ARG A 76 -13.37 -12.99 -0.86
CA ARG A 76 -13.50 -14.41 -1.17
C ARG A 76 -12.84 -14.73 -2.50
N TYR A 77 -12.46 -16.00 -2.68
CA TYR A 77 -11.83 -16.49 -3.91
C TYR A 77 -12.70 -16.31 -5.16
N ASP A 78 -14.02 -16.47 -5.03
CA ASP A 78 -14.99 -16.27 -6.11
C ASP A 78 -15.22 -14.80 -6.49
N GLU A 79 -14.90 -13.86 -5.57
CA GLU A 79 -15.03 -12.41 -5.80
C GLU A 79 -13.82 -11.80 -6.55
N VAL A 80 -12.75 -12.55 -6.75
CA VAL A 80 -11.44 -12.04 -7.27
C VAL A 80 -11.01 -12.73 -8.55
N ALA A 81 -11.95 -13.14 -9.39
CA ALA A 81 -11.65 -13.88 -10.63
C ALA A 81 -10.77 -13.07 -11.58
N SER A 82 -11.08 -11.79 -11.80
CA SER A 82 -10.32 -10.88 -12.67
C SER A 82 -8.93 -10.56 -12.12
N GLU A 83 -8.83 -10.40 -10.80
CA GLU A 83 -7.55 -10.12 -10.13
C GLU A 83 -6.60 -11.32 -10.20
N ARG A 84 -7.14 -12.56 -10.10
CA ARG A 84 -6.34 -13.79 -10.22
C ARG A 84 -5.71 -13.95 -11.60
N GLU A 85 -6.42 -13.55 -12.64
CA GLU A 85 -5.92 -13.59 -14.02
C GLU A 85 -4.85 -12.51 -14.30
N ALA A 86 -4.79 -11.49 -13.43
CA ALA A 86 -3.90 -10.35 -13.60
C ALA A 86 -2.54 -10.52 -12.90
N VAL A 87 -2.34 -11.57 -12.10
CA VAL A 87 -1.10 -11.76 -11.31
C VAL A 87 -0.30 -12.98 -11.77
N SER A 88 1.01 -12.97 -11.49
CA SER A 88 1.93 -14.04 -11.89
C SER A 88 2.05 -15.18 -10.86
N TYR A 89 1.55 -14.98 -9.65
CA TYR A 89 1.56 -15.93 -8.55
C TYR A 89 0.22 -16.66 -8.42
N ASP A 90 0.22 -17.80 -7.73
CA ASP A 90 -0.96 -18.64 -7.62
C ASP A 90 -1.87 -18.16 -6.48
N VAL A 91 -3.14 -17.90 -6.80
CA VAL A 91 -4.21 -17.59 -5.85
C VAL A 91 -5.14 -18.79 -5.75
N VAL A 92 -5.42 -19.27 -4.54
CA VAL A 92 -6.17 -20.48 -4.27
C VAL A 92 -7.31 -20.22 -3.26
N PRO A 93 -8.36 -21.05 -3.23
CA PRO A 93 -9.37 -20.97 -2.18
C PRO A 93 -8.78 -21.50 -0.86
N GLY A 94 -8.90 -20.70 0.18
CA GLY A 94 -8.57 -21.08 1.55
C GLY A 94 -9.79 -21.62 2.32
N PRO A 95 -9.67 -21.76 3.65
CA PRO A 95 -10.79 -22.06 4.53
C PRO A 95 -11.92 -21.06 4.29
N ASP A 96 -13.16 -21.53 4.40
CA ASP A 96 -14.38 -20.72 4.23
C ASP A 96 -14.50 -19.97 2.90
N GLY A 97 -13.67 -20.36 1.90
CA GLY A 97 -13.64 -19.75 0.58
C GLY A 97 -12.90 -18.41 0.50
N ALA A 98 -12.09 -18.06 1.49
CA ALA A 98 -11.22 -16.88 1.46
C ALA A 98 -10.19 -16.98 0.34
N ALA A 99 -9.79 -15.84 -0.24
CA ALA A 99 -8.66 -15.80 -1.16
C ALA A 99 -7.34 -16.00 -0.39
N ARG A 100 -6.47 -16.88 -0.88
CA ARG A 100 -5.13 -17.17 -0.31
C ARG A 100 -4.08 -17.20 -1.40
N PHE A 101 -2.86 -16.89 -1.04
CA PHE A 101 -1.69 -16.99 -1.91
C PHE A 101 -0.93 -18.27 -1.66
N GLN A 102 -0.71 -19.08 -2.70
CA GLN A 102 0.06 -20.33 -2.62
C GLN A 102 1.51 -20.06 -2.97
N VAL A 103 2.40 -20.10 -1.98
CA VAL A 103 3.83 -19.83 -2.16
C VAL A 103 4.65 -20.86 -1.41
N ALA A 104 5.67 -21.45 -2.04
CA ALA A 104 6.62 -22.40 -1.44
C ALA A 104 5.94 -23.53 -0.63
N GLY A 105 4.79 -24.02 -1.11
CA GLY A 105 4.04 -25.10 -0.46
C GLY A 105 3.17 -24.67 0.73
N LYS A 106 3.13 -23.37 1.06
CA LYS A 106 2.29 -22.79 2.12
C LYS A 106 1.24 -21.85 1.53
N GLN A 107 0.14 -21.69 2.26
CA GLN A 107 -0.90 -20.71 1.94
C GLN A 107 -0.77 -19.52 2.89
N TYR A 108 -0.80 -18.32 2.33
CA TYR A 108 -0.74 -17.06 3.06
C TYR A 108 -2.02 -16.25 2.84
N ALA A 109 -2.53 -15.64 3.90
CA ALA A 109 -3.61 -14.70 3.80
C ALA A 109 -3.11 -13.36 3.23
N PRO A 110 -3.95 -12.59 2.52
CA PRO A 110 -3.61 -11.22 2.12
C PRO A 110 -3.23 -10.34 3.30
N GLU A 111 -3.83 -10.56 4.46
CA GLU A 111 -3.55 -9.90 5.74
C GLU A 111 -2.11 -10.18 6.21
N GLU A 112 -1.61 -11.42 6.07
CA GLU A 112 -0.22 -11.77 6.44
C GLU A 112 0.79 -11.06 5.53
N ILE A 113 0.51 -11.00 4.22
CA ILE A 113 1.36 -10.29 3.26
C ILE A 113 1.37 -8.79 3.56
N SER A 114 0.21 -8.20 3.82
CA SER A 114 0.10 -6.79 4.22
C SER A 114 0.80 -6.52 5.55
N ALA A 115 0.74 -7.45 6.51
CA ALA A 115 1.45 -7.36 7.78
C ALA A 115 2.97 -7.33 7.62
N LEU A 116 3.53 -8.07 6.66
CA LEU A 116 4.97 -8.02 6.36
C LEU A 116 5.39 -6.63 5.85
N VAL A 117 4.56 -6.00 5.00
CA VAL A 117 4.79 -4.61 4.54
C VAL A 117 4.73 -3.63 5.70
N LEU A 118 3.66 -3.72 6.52
CA LEU A 118 3.49 -2.86 7.71
C LEU A 118 4.65 -3.00 8.70
N ARG A 119 5.15 -4.22 8.91
CA ARG A 119 6.30 -4.49 9.78
C ARG A 119 7.58 -3.85 9.28
N LYS A 120 7.84 -3.94 7.95
CA LYS A 120 8.99 -3.25 7.35
C LYS A 120 8.88 -1.74 7.56
N LEU A 121 7.74 -1.14 7.28
CA LEU A 121 7.53 0.30 7.46
C LEU A 121 7.77 0.72 8.92
N ALA A 122 7.20 -0.02 9.88
CA ALA A 122 7.37 0.25 11.30
C ALA A 122 8.84 0.08 11.76
N ALA A 123 9.54 -0.93 11.24
CA ALA A 123 10.96 -1.16 11.55
C ALA A 123 11.85 -0.04 10.97
N ASP A 124 11.60 0.40 9.75
CA ASP A 124 12.33 1.50 9.12
C ASP A 124 12.07 2.82 9.86
N ALA A 125 10.81 3.07 10.24
CA ALA A 125 10.45 4.25 11.04
C ALA A 125 11.08 4.22 12.43
N ALA A 126 11.10 3.07 13.11
CA ALA A 126 11.74 2.93 14.41
C ALA A 126 13.25 3.21 14.34
N LYS A 127 13.91 2.77 13.25
CA LYS A 127 15.33 3.04 13.01
C LYS A 127 15.56 4.55 12.75
N PHE A 128 14.72 5.19 11.97
CA PHE A 128 14.82 6.61 11.66
C PHE A 128 14.59 7.50 12.89
N LEU A 129 13.52 7.21 13.64
CA LEU A 129 13.14 7.98 14.83
C LEU A 129 13.99 7.68 16.08
N GLY A 130 14.74 6.57 16.10
CA GLY A 130 15.47 6.11 17.26
C GLY A 130 14.57 5.58 18.40
N GLU A 131 13.28 5.40 18.15
CA GLU A 131 12.27 4.96 19.12
C GLU A 131 11.42 3.82 18.56
N LYS A 132 10.80 3.00 19.43
CA LYS A 132 9.91 1.94 18.98
C LYS A 132 8.61 2.51 18.44
N VAL A 133 8.19 2.00 17.29
CA VAL A 133 6.87 2.24 16.69
C VAL A 133 5.97 1.06 17.04
N THR A 134 4.97 1.30 17.87
CA THR A 134 4.02 0.27 18.33
C THR A 134 2.56 0.62 18.09
N GLU A 135 2.26 1.85 17.71
CA GLU A 135 0.92 2.35 17.49
C GLU A 135 0.80 2.97 16.10
N ALA A 136 -0.30 2.73 15.42
CA ALA A 136 -0.50 3.28 14.07
C ALA A 136 -1.96 3.65 13.80
N VAL A 137 -2.13 4.70 12.97
CA VAL A 137 -3.33 4.93 12.17
C VAL A 137 -3.05 4.41 10.78
N ILE A 138 -3.89 3.50 10.27
CA ILE A 138 -3.72 2.87 8.96
C ILE A 138 -4.87 3.29 8.05
N THR A 139 -4.56 3.59 6.78
CA THR A 139 -5.56 4.06 5.83
C THR A 139 -6.15 2.93 5.01
N VAL A 140 -7.39 3.15 4.57
CA VAL A 140 -8.12 2.28 3.63
C VAL A 140 -8.83 3.13 2.60
N PRO A 141 -9.10 2.61 1.39
CA PRO A 141 -10.00 3.25 0.45
C PRO A 141 -11.36 3.55 1.08
N ALA A 142 -11.94 4.71 0.75
CA ALA A 142 -13.21 5.11 1.33
C ALA A 142 -14.33 4.10 1.03
N TYR A 143 -14.28 3.48 -0.14
CA TYR A 143 -15.29 2.51 -0.61
C TYR A 143 -15.02 1.06 -0.18
N PHE A 144 -14.03 0.81 0.72
CA PHE A 144 -13.83 -0.50 1.34
C PHE A 144 -15.04 -0.88 2.19
N ASN A 145 -15.49 -2.12 2.01
CA ASN A 145 -16.51 -2.71 2.86
C ASN A 145 -15.95 -3.09 4.25
N ASP A 146 -16.84 -3.51 5.13
CA ASP A 146 -16.51 -3.81 6.52
C ASP A 146 -15.48 -4.95 6.65
N ALA A 147 -15.60 -6.02 5.84
CA ALA A 147 -14.64 -7.13 5.83
C ALA A 147 -13.21 -6.67 5.45
N GLN A 148 -13.09 -5.80 4.46
CA GLN A 148 -11.80 -5.26 4.02
C GLN A 148 -11.18 -4.32 5.06
N ARG A 149 -11.99 -3.52 5.76
CA ARG A 149 -11.56 -2.67 6.87
C ARG A 149 -11.04 -3.48 8.05
N GLN A 150 -11.81 -4.52 8.44
CA GLN A 150 -11.40 -5.42 9.52
C GLN A 150 -10.13 -6.19 9.16
N ALA A 151 -10.04 -6.73 7.95
CA ALA A 151 -8.85 -7.43 7.46
C ALA A 151 -7.60 -6.53 7.46
N THR A 152 -7.75 -5.24 7.12
CA THR A 152 -6.65 -4.27 7.22
C THR A 152 -6.25 -4.01 8.68
N LYS A 153 -7.22 -3.94 9.61
CA LYS A 153 -6.95 -3.82 11.04
C LYS A 153 -6.21 -5.05 11.58
N ASP A 154 -6.62 -6.25 11.15
CA ASP A 154 -5.98 -7.50 11.53
C ASP A 154 -4.55 -7.60 10.97
N ALA A 155 -4.29 -7.13 9.75
CA ALA A 155 -2.94 -7.02 9.21
C ALA A 155 -2.03 -6.13 10.10
N GLY A 156 -2.55 -5.01 10.62
CA GLY A 156 -1.85 -4.18 11.58
C GLY A 156 -1.50 -4.92 12.88
N ARG A 157 -2.46 -5.69 13.41
CA ARG A 157 -2.27 -6.51 14.63
C ARG A 157 -1.25 -7.63 14.41
N ILE A 158 -1.33 -8.33 13.28
CA ILE A 158 -0.36 -9.37 12.87
C ILE A 158 1.05 -8.76 12.71
N ALA A 159 1.14 -7.51 12.27
CA ALA A 159 2.41 -6.77 12.21
C ALA A 159 2.97 -6.38 13.60
N GLY A 160 2.22 -6.57 14.68
CA GLY A 160 2.60 -6.19 16.05
C GLY A 160 2.28 -4.73 16.37
N LEU A 161 1.38 -4.08 15.61
CA LEU A 161 0.96 -2.70 15.83
C LEU A 161 -0.39 -2.65 16.55
N GLU A 162 -0.51 -1.77 17.53
CA GLU A 162 -1.80 -1.33 18.04
C GLU A 162 -2.42 -0.35 17.02
N VAL A 163 -3.49 -0.80 16.36
CA VAL A 163 -4.20 0.02 15.38
C VAL A 163 -5.15 0.95 16.12
N LEU A 164 -4.73 2.21 16.30
CA LEU A 164 -5.48 3.24 16.99
C LEU A 164 -6.77 3.58 16.24
N ARG A 165 -6.69 3.65 14.90
CA ARG A 165 -7.82 3.92 14.01
C ARG A 165 -7.54 3.42 12.60
N ILE A 166 -8.61 2.99 11.92
CA ILE A 166 -8.66 2.89 10.45
C ILE A 166 -9.31 4.17 9.93
N ILE A 167 -8.70 4.84 8.96
CA ILE A 167 -9.19 6.10 8.38
C ILE A 167 -9.26 5.98 6.86
N ASN A 168 -10.22 6.65 6.24
CA ASN A 168 -10.34 6.68 4.79
C ASN A 168 -9.22 7.50 4.14
N GLU A 169 -8.65 7.02 3.03
CA GLU A 169 -7.56 7.68 2.29
C GLU A 169 -7.90 9.12 1.89
N PRO A 170 -9.06 9.42 1.26
CA PRO A 170 -9.40 10.79 0.93
C PRO A 170 -9.62 11.69 2.16
N THR A 171 -10.09 11.11 3.25
CA THR A 171 -10.25 11.82 4.52
C THR A 171 -8.88 12.17 5.13
N ALA A 172 -7.95 11.25 5.10
CA ALA A 172 -6.57 11.51 5.53
C ALA A 172 -5.92 12.61 4.65
N ALA A 173 -6.09 12.54 3.33
CA ALA A 173 -5.58 13.57 2.43
C ALA A 173 -6.16 14.96 2.75
N ALA A 174 -7.46 15.03 3.02
CA ALA A 174 -8.13 16.26 3.42
C ALA A 174 -7.62 16.82 4.76
N LEU A 175 -7.31 15.95 5.74
CA LEU A 175 -6.69 16.35 7.01
C LEU A 175 -5.31 17.00 6.77
N ALA A 176 -4.47 16.40 5.95
CA ALA A 176 -3.16 16.96 5.64
C ALA A 176 -3.27 18.31 4.92
N TYR A 177 -4.19 18.41 3.96
CA TYR A 177 -4.47 19.63 3.22
C TYR A 177 -5.03 20.74 4.12
N GLY A 178 -5.96 20.39 5.02
CA GLY A 178 -6.72 21.33 5.85
C GLY A 178 -5.95 21.91 7.03
N LEU A 179 -4.78 21.38 7.40
CA LEU A 179 -4.02 21.82 8.57
C LEU A 179 -3.70 23.31 8.59
N ASP A 180 -3.40 23.89 7.44
CA ASP A 180 -3.03 25.30 7.30
C ASP A 180 -4.18 26.21 6.83
N LYS A 181 -5.40 25.65 6.68
CA LYS A 181 -6.56 26.39 6.16
C LYS A 181 -7.30 27.12 7.26
N LYS A 182 -7.62 28.38 7.02
CA LYS A 182 -8.32 29.28 7.95
C LYS A 182 -9.75 29.60 7.52
N GLY A 183 -10.20 29.12 6.38
CA GLY A 183 -11.52 29.37 5.83
C GLY A 183 -12.31 28.09 5.61
N ASN A 184 -13.61 28.21 5.44
CA ASN A 184 -14.45 27.09 5.07
C ASN A 184 -14.33 26.85 3.56
N GLU A 185 -13.96 25.63 3.16
CA GLU A 185 -13.84 25.21 1.77
C GLU A 185 -14.58 23.89 1.58
N THR A 186 -15.32 23.77 0.47
CA THR A 186 -15.85 22.48 0.00
C THR A 186 -14.87 21.89 -1.00
N VAL A 187 -14.29 20.75 -0.63
CA VAL A 187 -13.18 20.12 -1.36
C VAL A 187 -13.65 18.81 -1.99
N LEU A 188 -13.28 18.60 -3.25
CA LEU A 188 -13.39 17.31 -3.91
C LEU A 188 -12.01 16.63 -3.90
N VAL A 189 -11.90 15.49 -3.22
CA VAL A 189 -10.72 14.62 -3.26
C VAL A 189 -10.94 13.54 -4.30
N PHE A 190 -10.08 13.50 -5.31
CA PHE A 190 -10.07 12.51 -6.38
C PHE A 190 -8.85 11.61 -6.19
N ASP A 191 -9.07 10.41 -5.69
CA ASP A 191 -8.03 9.44 -5.36
C ASP A 191 -8.04 8.29 -6.37
N LEU A 192 -7.03 8.26 -7.25
CA LEU A 192 -6.79 7.16 -8.18
C LEU A 192 -5.45 6.52 -7.85
N GLY A 193 -5.53 5.51 -7.00
CA GLY A 193 -4.39 4.70 -6.57
C GLY A 193 -3.99 3.62 -7.56
N GLY A 194 -3.20 2.64 -7.10
CA GLY A 194 -2.81 1.49 -7.91
C GLY A 194 -3.95 0.52 -8.17
N GLY A 195 -4.84 0.33 -7.20
CA GLY A 195 -5.89 -0.70 -7.25
C GLY A 195 -7.32 -0.21 -7.14
N THR A 196 -7.54 1.00 -6.62
CA THR A 196 -8.86 1.55 -6.33
C THR A 196 -8.98 2.99 -6.81
N PHE A 197 -10.21 3.37 -7.09
CA PHE A 197 -10.61 4.74 -7.34
C PHE A 197 -11.65 5.18 -6.30
N ASP A 198 -11.38 6.28 -5.60
CA ASP A 198 -12.28 6.88 -4.65
C ASP A 198 -12.46 8.37 -4.94
N VAL A 199 -13.65 8.87 -4.72
CA VAL A 199 -13.95 10.30 -4.76
C VAL A 199 -14.76 10.66 -3.52
N SER A 200 -14.33 11.70 -2.81
CA SER A 200 -15.02 12.20 -1.63
C SER A 200 -15.22 13.70 -1.71
N ILE A 201 -16.35 14.16 -1.20
CA ILE A 201 -16.64 15.57 -1.03
C ILE A 201 -16.65 15.87 0.46
N LEU A 202 -15.86 16.85 0.85
CA LEU A 202 -15.65 17.20 2.25
C LEU A 202 -15.78 18.71 2.44
N ASP A 203 -16.30 19.09 3.59
CA ASP A 203 -16.20 20.46 4.09
C ASP A 203 -15.02 20.53 5.06
N ILE A 204 -14.14 21.49 4.86
CA ILE A 204 -12.95 21.74 5.67
C ILE A 204 -13.03 23.18 6.18
N GLY A 205 -12.95 23.39 7.49
CA GLY A 205 -12.91 24.72 8.08
C GLY A 205 -12.91 24.69 9.60
N ASP A 206 -12.29 25.69 10.21
CA ASP A 206 -12.25 25.90 11.67
C ASP A 206 -11.82 24.66 12.48
N GLY A 207 -10.88 23.86 11.93
CA GLY A 207 -10.41 22.62 12.55
C GLY A 207 -11.36 21.43 12.39
N VAL A 208 -12.45 21.55 11.63
CA VAL A 208 -13.38 20.45 11.33
C VAL A 208 -13.15 19.96 9.90
N VAL A 209 -13.07 18.65 9.74
CA VAL A 209 -13.12 17.96 8.45
C VAL A 209 -14.35 17.06 8.47
N GLU A 210 -15.35 17.40 7.67
CA GLU A 210 -16.61 16.67 7.58
C GLU A 210 -16.78 16.08 6.19
N VAL A 211 -16.88 14.76 6.09
CA VAL A 211 -17.20 14.07 4.84
C VAL A 211 -18.70 14.22 4.58
N ARG A 212 -19.05 14.75 3.41
CA ARG A 212 -20.44 14.89 2.95
C ARG A 212 -20.92 13.67 2.19
N ALA A 213 -20.07 13.20 1.29
CA ALA A 213 -20.37 12.04 0.47
C ALA A 213 -19.09 11.40 -0.03
N THR A 214 -19.14 10.08 -0.25
CA THR A 214 -18.08 9.32 -0.89
C THR A 214 -18.68 8.33 -1.89
N SER A 215 -17.93 8.07 -2.97
CA SER A 215 -18.26 7.07 -3.98
C SER A 215 -16.96 6.51 -4.56
N GLY A 216 -17.00 5.37 -5.27
CA GLY A 216 -15.77 4.80 -5.78
C GLY A 216 -15.96 3.56 -6.65
N ASP A 217 -14.83 3.02 -7.12
CA ASP A 217 -14.73 1.78 -7.86
C ASP A 217 -13.53 0.99 -7.34
N THR A 218 -13.77 -0.10 -6.61
CA THR A 218 -12.72 -0.94 -6.00
C THR A 218 -11.98 -1.84 -7.00
N HIS A 219 -12.29 -1.72 -8.30
CA HIS A 219 -11.69 -2.49 -9.39
C HIS A 219 -11.14 -1.54 -10.48
N LEU A 220 -10.79 -0.31 -10.12
CA LEU A 220 -10.22 0.67 -11.03
C LEU A 220 -9.00 1.33 -10.38
N GLY A 221 -7.83 1.18 -10.99
CA GLY A 221 -6.59 1.80 -10.51
C GLY A 221 -5.46 1.70 -11.52
N GLY A 222 -4.29 2.18 -11.16
CA GLY A 222 -3.10 2.22 -12.01
C GLY A 222 -2.69 0.88 -12.60
N ASP A 223 -2.91 -0.23 -11.87
CA ASP A 223 -2.62 -1.59 -12.33
C ASP A 223 -3.47 -1.98 -13.56
N ASP A 224 -4.71 -1.43 -13.64
CA ASP A 224 -5.59 -1.68 -14.80
C ASP A 224 -5.08 -0.95 -16.04
N PHE A 225 -4.50 0.24 -15.86
CA PHE A 225 -3.81 0.97 -16.94
C PHE A 225 -2.55 0.21 -17.40
N ASP A 226 -1.78 -0.35 -16.48
CA ASP A 226 -0.61 -1.19 -16.80
C ASP A 226 -1.05 -2.42 -17.59
N ARG A 227 -2.13 -3.07 -17.19
CA ARG A 227 -2.67 -4.24 -17.87
C ARG A 227 -3.00 -3.95 -19.33
N ARG A 228 -3.58 -2.77 -19.65
CA ARG A 228 -3.84 -2.37 -21.04
C ARG A 228 -2.58 -2.27 -21.88
N ILE A 229 -1.48 -1.81 -21.29
CA ILE A 229 -0.18 -1.78 -21.96
C ILE A 229 0.37 -3.19 -22.13
N VAL A 230 0.31 -4.04 -21.09
CA VAL A 230 0.74 -5.45 -21.15
C VAL A 230 0.02 -6.19 -22.27
N ASP A 231 -1.31 -6.10 -22.32
CA ASP A 231 -2.11 -6.76 -23.34
C ASP A 231 -1.75 -6.26 -24.75
N PHE A 232 -1.60 -4.94 -24.94
CA PHE A 232 -1.17 -4.37 -26.21
C PHE A 232 0.20 -4.90 -26.65
N LEU A 233 1.20 -4.91 -25.77
CA LEU A 233 2.55 -5.39 -26.07
C LEU A 233 2.56 -6.90 -26.38
N ALA A 234 1.81 -7.69 -25.61
CA ALA A 234 1.71 -9.13 -25.81
C ALA A 234 1.02 -9.48 -27.13
N ASP A 235 -0.07 -8.77 -27.48
CA ASP A 235 -0.82 -8.97 -28.73
C ASP A 235 0.02 -8.56 -29.96
N GLU A 236 0.77 -7.46 -29.86
CA GLU A 236 1.74 -7.07 -30.91
C GLU A 236 2.79 -8.17 -31.12
N PHE A 237 3.40 -8.62 -30.02
CA PHE A 237 4.43 -9.64 -30.08
C PHE A 237 3.89 -10.99 -30.62
N GLN A 238 2.69 -11.38 -30.19
CA GLN A 238 2.02 -12.60 -30.67
C GLN A 238 1.73 -12.53 -32.16
N ARG A 239 1.28 -11.39 -32.66
CA ARG A 239 1.02 -11.19 -34.09
C ARG A 239 2.30 -11.33 -34.93
N ASP A 240 3.42 -10.81 -34.43
CA ASP A 240 4.67 -10.73 -35.18
C ASP A 240 5.51 -12.03 -35.03
N ASN A 241 5.39 -12.73 -33.90
CA ASN A 241 6.23 -13.90 -33.56
C ASN A 241 5.44 -15.21 -33.33
N GLY A 242 4.10 -15.15 -33.27
CA GLY A 242 3.25 -16.31 -33.01
C GLY A 242 3.29 -16.84 -31.57
N ILE A 243 3.90 -16.10 -30.63
CA ILE A 243 4.11 -16.51 -29.24
C ILE A 243 3.36 -15.55 -28.31
N ASP A 244 2.51 -16.08 -27.43
CA ASP A 244 1.87 -15.29 -26.38
C ASP A 244 2.76 -15.22 -25.14
N LEU A 245 3.33 -14.05 -24.87
CA LEU A 245 4.22 -13.80 -23.74
C LEU A 245 3.52 -13.93 -22.36
N ARG A 246 2.19 -13.86 -22.32
CA ARG A 246 1.41 -13.99 -21.09
C ARG A 246 1.41 -15.42 -20.54
N ALA A 247 1.73 -16.40 -21.35
CA ALA A 247 1.83 -17.80 -20.94
C ALA A 247 3.10 -18.13 -20.13
N ASP A 248 4.12 -17.27 -20.22
CA ASP A 248 5.38 -17.41 -19.45
C ASP A 248 5.38 -16.40 -18.29
N PRO A 249 5.39 -16.87 -17.01
CA PRO A 249 5.37 -15.97 -15.85
C PRO A 249 6.53 -14.98 -15.80
N GLN A 250 7.73 -15.35 -16.28
CA GLN A 250 8.89 -14.44 -16.32
C GLN A 250 8.71 -13.36 -17.40
N ALA A 251 8.26 -13.74 -18.59
CA ALA A 251 7.96 -12.79 -19.65
C ALA A 251 6.82 -11.84 -19.23
N LEU A 252 5.78 -12.38 -18.62
CA LEU A 252 4.64 -11.60 -18.09
C LEU A 252 5.11 -10.59 -17.05
N GLN A 253 5.94 -10.99 -16.09
CA GLN A 253 6.48 -10.09 -15.06
C GLN A 253 7.32 -8.96 -15.68
N ARG A 254 8.14 -9.27 -16.68
CA ARG A 254 8.91 -8.26 -17.42
C ARG A 254 8.02 -7.30 -18.21
N LEU A 255 6.92 -7.80 -18.77
CA LEU A 255 5.92 -6.94 -19.43
C LEU A 255 5.26 -5.98 -18.43
N PHE A 256 4.89 -6.45 -17.22
CA PHE A 256 4.30 -5.60 -16.18
C PHE A 256 5.26 -4.49 -15.76
N GLU A 257 6.52 -4.80 -15.49
CA GLU A 257 7.51 -3.79 -15.11
C GLU A 257 7.75 -2.75 -16.22
N ALA A 258 7.80 -3.21 -17.48
CA ALA A 258 7.94 -2.32 -18.62
C ALA A 258 6.70 -1.45 -18.84
N ALA A 259 5.50 -2.02 -18.62
CA ALA A 259 4.23 -1.30 -18.73
C ALA A 259 4.10 -0.20 -17.66
N GLU A 260 4.38 -0.53 -16.40
CA GLU A 260 4.38 0.45 -15.31
C GLU A 260 5.37 1.59 -15.58
N LYS A 261 6.60 1.23 -15.99
CA LYS A 261 7.62 2.23 -16.36
C LYS A 261 7.13 3.11 -17.51
N ALA A 262 6.59 2.53 -18.57
CA ALA A 262 6.06 3.27 -19.71
C ALA A 262 4.90 4.20 -19.31
N LYS A 263 3.96 3.73 -18.46
CA LYS A 263 2.88 4.56 -17.91
C LYS A 263 3.42 5.78 -17.18
N VAL A 264 4.40 5.59 -16.29
CA VAL A 264 5.02 6.68 -15.53
C VAL A 264 5.72 7.67 -16.46
N GLU A 265 6.52 7.21 -17.40
CA GLU A 265 7.23 8.07 -18.36
C GLU A 265 6.26 8.85 -19.27
N LEU A 266 5.20 8.20 -19.76
CA LEU A 266 4.18 8.84 -20.60
C LEU A 266 3.36 9.92 -19.86
N SER A 267 3.44 10.00 -18.55
CA SER A 267 2.89 11.14 -17.80
C SER A 267 3.67 12.43 -18.05
N SER A 268 4.95 12.33 -18.40
CA SER A 268 5.85 13.47 -18.64
C SER A 268 6.21 13.67 -20.12
N VAL A 269 6.46 12.56 -20.86
CA VAL A 269 6.87 12.61 -22.27
C VAL A 269 5.75 12.14 -23.20
N THR A 270 5.85 12.47 -24.49
CA THR A 270 4.83 12.10 -25.51
C THR A 270 5.02 10.72 -26.09
N GLN A 271 6.20 10.12 -25.91
CA GLN A 271 6.51 8.76 -26.33
C GLN A 271 7.64 8.17 -25.50
N THR A 272 7.67 6.85 -25.36
CA THR A 272 8.73 6.12 -24.66
C THR A 272 9.08 4.83 -25.39
N PRO A 273 10.38 4.45 -25.45
CA PRO A 273 10.79 3.14 -25.97
C PRO A 273 10.49 2.05 -24.96
N VAL A 274 9.97 0.91 -25.42
CA VAL A 274 9.84 -0.31 -24.65
C VAL A 274 10.77 -1.35 -25.26
N SER A 275 11.83 -1.71 -24.54
CA SER A 275 12.85 -2.66 -24.99
C SER A 275 13.02 -3.78 -23.97
N LEU A 276 12.68 -5.00 -24.39
CA LEU A 276 12.80 -6.21 -23.58
C LEU A 276 13.63 -7.24 -24.37
N PRO A 277 14.95 -7.16 -24.27
CA PRO A 277 15.83 -8.11 -24.95
C PRO A 277 15.67 -9.50 -24.33
N PHE A 278 15.79 -10.55 -25.17
CA PHE A 278 15.70 -11.95 -24.74
C PHE A 278 14.43 -12.24 -23.92
N ILE A 279 13.26 -11.73 -24.39
CA ILE A 279 11.99 -11.88 -23.68
C ILE A 279 11.51 -13.33 -23.70
N THR A 280 11.78 -14.04 -24.79
CA THR A 280 11.52 -15.48 -24.97
C THR A 280 12.44 -16.04 -26.05
N ALA A 281 12.34 -17.35 -26.34
CA ALA A 281 13.05 -18.01 -27.42
C ALA A 281 12.18 -19.09 -28.07
N ASP A 282 12.42 -19.35 -29.36
CA ASP A 282 11.86 -20.47 -30.11
C ASP A 282 12.95 -21.27 -30.84
N ALA A 283 12.57 -22.18 -31.74
CA ALA A 283 13.52 -23.01 -32.51
C ALA A 283 14.46 -22.17 -33.43
N THR A 284 14.10 -20.90 -33.70
CA THR A 284 14.93 -19.99 -34.54
C THR A 284 15.89 -19.14 -33.69
N GLY A 285 15.80 -19.21 -32.37
CA GLY A 285 16.65 -18.49 -31.43
C GLY A 285 15.92 -17.52 -30.52
N PRO A 286 16.67 -16.65 -29.82
CA PRO A 286 16.10 -15.67 -28.90
C PRO A 286 15.26 -14.63 -29.62
N LYS A 287 14.20 -14.19 -28.96
CA LYS A 287 13.28 -13.15 -29.43
C LYS A 287 13.33 -11.93 -28.53
N HIS A 288 13.16 -10.78 -29.12
CA HIS A 288 13.23 -9.49 -28.44
C HIS A 288 11.95 -8.69 -28.72
N LEU A 289 11.45 -7.99 -27.71
CA LEU A 289 10.38 -7.00 -27.89
C LEU A 289 11.01 -5.61 -27.90
N ASN A 290 10.90 -4.91 -29.02
CA ASN A 290 11.34 -3.53 -29.18
C ASN A 290 10.26 -2.75 -29.89
N THR A 291 9.61 -1.82 -29.19
CA THR A 291 8.55 -0.97 -29.74
C THR A 291 8.62 0.41 -29.09
N THR A 292 7.90 1.36 -29.65
CA THR A 292 7.74 2.70 -29.06
C THR A 292 6.27 2.92 -28.75
N LEU A 293 5.96 3.18 -27.49
CA LEU A 293 4.60 3.52 -27.05
C LEU A 293 4.45 5.04 -27.01
N THR A 294 3.43 5.56 -27.70
CA THR A 294 3.09 6.99 -27.64
C THR A 294 2.01 7.26 -26.60
N ARG A 295 2.00 8.46 -26.02
CA ARG A 295 0.91 8.90 -25.14
C ARG A 295 -0.45 8.81 -25.82
N ALA A 296 -0.56 9.19 -27.08
CA ALA A 296 -1.80 9.09 -27.84
C ALA A 296 -2.32 7.64 -27.94
N LYS A 297 -1.40 6.67 -28.13
CA LYS A 297 -1.77 5.25 -28.12
C LYS A 297 -2.19 4.78 -26.72
N PHE A 298 -1.46 5.19 -25.68
CA PHE A 298 -1.80 4.91 -24.29
C PHE A 298 -3.18 5.48 -23.92
N ASP A 299 -3.46 6.75 -24.27
CA ASP A 299 -4.75 7.38 -24.03
C ASP A 299 -5.89 6.64 -24.75
N GLN A 300 -5.65 6.16 -25.99
CA GLN A 300 -6.61 5.32 -26.71
C GLN A 300 -6.89 3.98 -26.00
N LEU A 301 -5.85 3.31 -25.51
CA LEU A 301 -5.96 2.01 -24.83
C LEU A 301 -6.70 2.10 -23.49
N THR A 302 -6.67 3.27 -22.84
CA THR A 302 -7.18 3.49 -21.48
C THR A 302 -8.37 4.44 -21.40
N ALA A 303 -8.93 4.85 -22.54
CA ALA A 303 -10.02 5.82 -22.61
C ALA A 303 -11.26 5.40 -21.80
N ASP A 304 -11.60 4.12 -21.83
CA ASP A 304 -12.72 3.55 -21.08
C ASP A 304 -12.45 3.56 -19.57
N LEU A 305 -11.20 3.32 -19.13
CA LEU A 305 -10.82 3.38 -17.71
C LEU A 305 -10.93 4.81 -17.18
N VAL A 306 -10.48 5.79 -17.96
CA VAL A 306 -10.63 7.21 -17.63
C VAL A 306 -12.10 7.59 -17.51
N GLU A 307 -12.94 7.17 -18.48
CA GLU A 307 -14.37 7.50 -18.45
C GLU A 307 -15.12 6.83 -17.29
N ARG A 308 -14.70 5.64 -16.83
CA ARG A 308 -15.27 4.98 -15.64
C ARG A 308 -15.24 5.86 -14.39
N THR A 309 -14.26 6.75 -14.26
CA THR A 309 -14.18 7.68 -13.11
C THR A 309 -15.36 8.67 -13.06
N ALA A 310 -16.01 8.95 -14.19
CA ALA A 310 -17.06 9.94 -14.27
C ALA A 310 -18.32 9.57 -13.49
N GLY A 311 -18.66 8.28 -13.45
CA GLY A 311 -19.82 7.78 -12.70
C GLY A 311 -19.74 8.12 -11.21
N PRO A 312 -18.72 7.63 -10.49
CA PRO A 312 -18.54 7.92 -9.06
C PRO A 312 -18.43 9.41 -8.73
N VAL A 313 -17.75 10.22 -9.57
CA VAL A 313 -17.65 11.68 -9.34
C VAL A 313 -19.05 12.34 -9.38
N ARG A 314 -19.85 12.03 -10.39
CA ARG A 314 -21.23 12.58 -10.48
C ARG A 314 -22.09 12.09 -9.33
N GLN A 315 -21.92 10.83 -8.92
CA GLN A 315 -22.66 10.26 -7.80
C GLN A 315 -22.32 10.94 -6.49
N ALA A 316 -21.02 11.17 -6.19
CA ALA A 316 -20.60 11.85 -4.97
C ALA A 316 -21.14 13.29 -4.90
N ILE A 317 -21.10 14.03 -6.02
CA ILE A 317 -21.65 15.40 -6.09
C ILE A 317 -23.16 15.40 -5.82
N ALA A 318 -23.90 14.46 -6.44
CA ALA A 318 -25.33 14.32 -6.25
C ALA A 318 -25.71 13.94 -4.81
N ASP A 319 -24.98 12.98 -4.22
CA ASP A 319 -25.19 12.51 -2.85
C ASP A 319 -24.89 13.62 -1.82
N ALA A 320 -23.88 14.45 -2.07
CA ALA A 320 -23.60 15.65 -1.27
C ALA A 320 -24.66 16.74 -1.43
N LYS A 321 -25.59 16.59 -2.37
CA LYS A 321 -26.61 17.59 -2.72
C LYS A 321 -26.00 18.93 -3.15
N LEU A 322 -24.88 18.87 -3.86
CA LEU A 322 -24.13 20.00 -4.37
C LEU A 322 -24.15 20.03 -5.89
N THR A 323 -23.70 21.15 -6.42
CA THR A 323 -23.37 21.32 -7.84
C THR A 323 -21.86 21.46 -8.01
N VAL A 324 -21.35 21.34 -9.21
CA VAL A 324 -19.93 21.56 -9.51
C VAL A 324 -19.47 22.98 -9.12
N ALA A 325 -20.38 23.97 -9.11
CA ALA A 325 -20.07 25.34 -8.75
C ALA A 325 -19.77 25.48 -7.24
N ASP A 326 -20.36 24.62 -6.41
CA ASP A 326 -20.21 24.65 -4.96
C ASP A 326 -18.88 24.04 -4.46
N ILE A 327 -18.11 23.41 -5.34
CA ILE A 327 -16.80 22.86 -5.02
C ILE A 327 -15.77 23.98 -5.14
N ASP A 328 -15.08 24.30 -4.05
CA ASP A 328 -14.05 25.34 -4.03
C ASP A 328 -12.72 24.83 -4.57
N GLU A 329 -12.31 23.62 -4.18
CA GLU A 329 -11.00 23.08 -4.48
C GLU A 329 -11.08 21.60 -4.92
N VAL A 330 -10.11 21.16 -5.74
CA VAL A 330 -9.98 19.76 -6.17
C VAL A 330 -8.58 19.27 -5.82
N ILE A 331 -8.50 18.20 -5.02
CA ILE A 331 -7.25 17.59 -4.59
C ILE A 331 -7.07 16.26 -5.31
N LEU A 332 -5.89 16.06 -5.91
CA LEU A 332 -5.51 14.78 -6.53
C LEU A 332 -4.69 13.94 -5.56
N VAL A 333 -5.06 12.69 -5.45
CA VAL A 333 -4.41 11.68 -4.61
C VAL A 333 -4.15 10.42 -5.45
N GLY A 334 -3.08 9.69 -5.12
CA GLY A 334 -2.68 8.49 -5.83
C GLY A 334 -1.86 8.77 -7.09
N GLY A 335 -0.87 7.91 -7.35
CA GLY A 335 0.10 8.10 -8.43
C GLY A 335 -0.51 8.15 -9.83
N ALA A 336 -1.63 7.43 -10.07
CA ALA A 336 -2.29 7.40 -11.37
C ALA A 336 -2.98 8.74 -11.74
N THR A 337 -3.19 9.65 -10.78
CA THR A 337 -3.68 11.01 -11.06
C THR A 337 -2.66 11.89 -11.79
N ARG A 338 -1.40 11.44 -11.90
CA ARG A 338 -0.37 12.11 -12.71
C ARG A 338 -0.59 11.92 -14.21
N ILE A 339 -1.42 10.96 -14.63
CA ILE A 339 -1.75 10.71 -16.04
C ILE A 339 -2.50 11.91 -16.63
N PRO A 340 -2.00 12.54 -17.72
CA PRO A 340 -2.60 13.75 -18.28
C PRO A 340 -4.07 13.58 -18.68
N ALA A 341 -4.45 12.42 -19.23
CA ALA A 341 -5.84 12.11 -19.59
C ALA A 341 -6.76 12.12 -18.35
N VAL A 342 -6.28 11.63 -17.19
CA VAL A 342 -7.01 11.66 -15.92
C VAL A 342 -7.19 13.10 -15.44
N GLN A 343 -6.14 13.91 -15.46
CA GLN A 343 -6.24 15.34 -15.08
C GLN A 343 -7.20 16.12 -15.97
N ASN A 344 -7.20 15.85 -17.27
CA ASN A 344 -8.14 16.46 -18.21
C ASN A 344 -9.59 16.02 -17.91
N GLN A 345 -9.79 14.77 -17.55
CA GLN A 345 -11.08 14.25 -17.11
C GLN A 345 -11.58 14.96 -15.85
N VAL A 346 -10.71 15.14 -14.86
CA VAL A 346 -11.04 15.87 -13.63
C VAL A 346 -11.48 17.29 -13.96
N ARG A 347 -10.71 18.04 -14.77
CA ARG A 347 -11.10 19.38 -15.21
C ARG A 347 -12.46 19.39 -15.87
N ARG A 348 -12.72 18.43 -16.77
CA ARG A 348 -14.01 18.31 -17.45
C ARG A 348 -15.17 18.07 -16.47
N LEU A 349 -14.97 17.21 -15.48
CA LEU A 349 -15.99 16.86 -14.49
C LEU A 349 -16.25 17.96 -13.46
N THR A 350 -15.27 18.82 -13.22
CA THR A 350 -15.31 19.89 -12.21
C THR A 350 -15.51 21.28 -12.84
N GLY A 351 -16.05 21.35 -14.06
CA GLY A 351 -16.38 22.62 -14.71
C GLY A 351 -15.19 23.48 -15.11
N GLY A 352 -14.04 22.86 -15.38
CA GLY A 352 -12.81 23.54 -15.78
C GLY A 352 -11.90 23.96 -14.62
N LYS A 353 -12.17 23.50 -13.39
CA LYS A 353 -11.29 23.78 -12.24
C LYS A 353 -9.96 23.05 -12.40
N ASP A 354 -8.88 23.77 -12.17
CA ASP A 354 -7.54 23.17 -12.12
C ASP A 354 -7.35 22.45 -10.78
N PRO A 355 -6.90 21.19 -10.80
CA PRO A 355 -6.59 20.49 -9.56
C PRO A 355 -5.45 21.16 -8.79
N ASN A 356 -5.55 21.13 -7.45
CA ASN A 356 -4.48 21.62 -6.58
C ASN A 356 -3.27 20.67 -6.65
N MET A 357 -2.11 21.24 -7.00
CA MET A 357 -0.85 20.51 -7.16
C MET A 357 0.14 20.79 -6.03
N THR A 358 -0.28 21.46 -4.95
CA THR A 358 0.61 21.83 -3.83
C THR A 358 0.91 20.65 -2.91
N VAL A 359 0.07 19.63 -2.90
CA VAL A 359 0.26 18.41 -2.13
C VAL A 359 0.87 17.31 -3.02
N ASN A 360 1.78 16.52 -2.47
CA ASN A 360 2.30 15.35 -3.17
C ASN A 360 1.26 14.22 -3.11
N PRO A 361 0.70 13.79 -4.26
CA PRO A 361 -0.36 12.78 -4.28
C PRO A 361 0.09 11.40 -3.79
N ASP A 362 1.38 11.11 -3.71
CA ASP A 362 1.94 9.85 -3.20
C ASP A 362 2.15 9.86 -1.68
N GLU A 363 2.11 11.03 -1.02
CA GLU A 363 2.49 11.19 0.39
C GLU A 363 1.38 11.77 1.27
N VAL A 364 0.46 12.50 0.67
CA VAL A 364 -0.54 13.29 1.41
C VAL A 364 -1.41 12.43 2.33
N VAL A 365 -1.70 11.20 1.93
CA VAL A 365 -2.50 10.24 2.72
C VAL A 365 -1.77 9.84 4.01
N ALA A 366 -0.50 9.47 3.92
CA ALA A 366 0.31 9.13 5.10
C ALA A 366 0.49 10.30 6.04
N LEU A 367 0.70 11.51 5.49
CA LEU A 367 0.78 12.75 6.29
C LEU A 367 -0.51 12.99 7.08
N GLY A 368 -1.68 12.85 6.44
CA GLY A 368 -2.96 12.99 7.12
C GLY A 368 -3.23 11.90 8.17
N ALA A 369 -2.81 10.66 7.89
CA ALA A 369 -2.88 9.58 8.88
C ALA A 369 -1.99 9.88 10.10
N ALA A 370 -0.80 10.48 9.90
CA ALA A 370 0.07 10.91 11.00
C ALA A 370 -0.56 12.05 11.83
N VAL A 371 -1.24 12.99 11.18
CA VAL A 371 -2.03 14.03 11.89
C VAL A 371 -3.09 13.38 12.75
N GLN A 372 -3.84 12.42 12.21
CA GLN A 372 -4.88 11.71 12.98
C GLN A 372 -4.28 10.93 14.15
N ALA A 373 -3.10 10.32 13.99
CA ALA A 373 -2.39 9.67 15.08
C ALA A 373 -2.03 10.67 16.20
N ALA A 374 -1.50 11.85 15.85
CA ALA A 374 -1.19 12.92 16.78
C ALA A 374 -2.44 13.49 17.51
N VAL A 375 -3.57 13.60 16.80
CA VAL A 375 -4.86 13.98 17.40
C VAL A 375 -5.30 12.95 18.45
N LEU A 376 -5.22 11.65 18.14
CA LEU A 376 -5.60 10.58 19.07
C LEU A 376 -4.66 10.50 20.29
N LYS A 377 -3.40 10.89 20.14
CA LYS A 377 -2.42 10.99 21.25
C LYS A 377 -2.55 12.30 22.03
N GLY A 378 -3.40 13.25 21.59
CA GLY A 378 -3.58 14.56 22.22
C GLY A 378 -2.43 15.56 21.97
N GLU A 379 -1.56 15.28 21.01
CA GLU A 379 -0.45 16.14 20.59
C GLU A 379 -0.93 17.29 19.71
N VAL A 380 -1.93 17.03 18.87
CA VAL A 380 -2.65 18.02 18.07
C VAL A 380 -4.04 18.17 18.66
N LYS A 381 -4.43 19.40 18.94
CA LYS A 381 -5.74 19.76 19.49
C LYS A 381 -6.49 20.54 18.42
N ASP A 382 -7.82 20.63 18.62
CA ASP A 382 -8.72 21.44 17.79
C ASP A 382 -8.89 20.91 16.34
N VAL A 383 -8.74 19.60 16.12
CA VAL A 383 -9.08 18.92 14.88
C VAL A 383 -10.16 17.87 15.16
N LEU A 384 -11.29 17.99 14.49
CA LEU A 384 -12.42 17.06 14.55
C LEU A 384 -12.65 16.45 13.17
N LEU A 385 -12.69 15.13 13.12
CA LEU A 385 -13.00 14.36 11.93
C LEU A 385 -14.38 13.73 12.05
N LEU A 386 -15.23 13.98 11.05
CA LEU A 386 -16.52 13.33 10.87
C LEU A 386 -16.52 12.60 9.54
N ASP A 387 -16.54 11.28 9.59
CA ASP A 387 -16.53 10.40 8.42
C ASP A 387 -17.93 9.84 8.14
N VAL A 388 -18.11 9.10 7.02
CA VAL A 388 -19.40 8.55 6.62
C VAL A 388 -19.29 7.06 6.26
N THR A 389 -20.41 6.33 6.38
CA THR A 389 -20.50 4.96 5.81
C THR A 389 -20.64 5.02 4.29
N PRO A 390 -19.82 4.28 3.51
CA PRO A 390 -19.83 4.40 2.04
C PRO A 390 -21.02 3.70 1.37
N LEU A 391 -21.61 2.72 2.05
CA LEU A 391 -22.70 1.88 1.54
C LEU A 391 -23.83 1.78 2.56
N SER A 392 -25.05 1.64 2.06
CA SER A 392 -26.22 1.39 2.89
C SER A 392 -26.13 0.04 3.60
N LEU A 393 -26.62 -0.01 4.82
CA LEU A 393 -26.68 -1.19 5.68
C LEU A 393 -28.12 -1.50 6.03
N GLY A 394 -28.48 -2.78 6.02
CA GLY A 394 -29.84 -3.20 6.29
C GLY A 394 -29.95 -4.69 6.56
N ILE A 395 -31.17 -5.19 6.54
CA ILE A 395 -31.47 -6.61 6.71
C ILE A 395 -32.35 -7.12 5.58
N GLU A 396 -32.27 -8.44 5.35
CA GLU A 396 -33.24 -9.14 4.49
C GLU A 396 -34.60 -9.21 5.20
N THR A 397 -35.64 -8.82 4.49
CA THR A 397 -37.03 -8.88 4.94
C THR A 397 -37.87 -9.76 4.02
N LEU A 398 -39.14 -9.95 4.38
CA LEU A 398 -40.07 -10.81 3.66
C LEU A 398 -40.06 -10.51 2.15
N GLY A 399 -39.94 -11.56 1.33
CA GLY A 399 -39.88 -11.44 -0.13
C GLY A 399 -38.47 -11.28 -0.69
N GLY A 400 -37.41 -11.44 0.12
CA GLY A 400 -36.01 -11.33 -0.32
C GLY A 400 -35.62 -9.89 -0.66
N VAL A 401 -36.19 -8.91 0.04
CA VAL A 401 -35.94 -7.48 -0.14
C VAL A 401 -34.96 -7.00 0.92
N MET A 402 -34.04 -6.11 0.54
CA MET A 402 -33.20 -5.41 1.48
C MET A 402 -33.93 -4.19 2.05
N THR A 403 -34.16 -4.19 3.35
CA THR A 403 -34.67 -3.03 4.08
C THR A 403 -33.49 -2.28 4.70
N LYS A 404 -33.23 -1.09 4.22
CA LYS A 404 -32.14 -0.22 4.70
C LYS A 404 -32.47 0.33 6.09
N ILE A 405 -31.50 0.26 7.01
CA ILE A 405 -31.56 0.83 8.36
C ILE A 405 -30.64 2.03 8.47
N ILE A 406 -29.46 1.96 7.86
CA ILE A 406 -28.52 3.07 7.74
C ILE A 406 -28.29 3.32 6.25
N GLU A 407 -28.61 4.50 5.78
CA GLU A 407 -28.36 4.91 4.40
C GLU A 407 -26.87 5.21 4.19
N ARG A 408 -26.36 5.01 2.97
CA ARG A 408 -25.02 5.44 2.60
C ARG A 408 -24.82 6.94 2.87
N ASN A 409 -23.58 7.33 3.08
CA ASN A 409 -23.19 8.70 3.42
C ASN A 409 -23.82 9.21 4.74
N THR A 410 -24.21 8.30 5.65
CA THR A 410 -24.57 8.67 7.02
C THR A 410 -23.29 8.89 7.83
N THR A 411 -23.20 10.02 8.51
CA THR A 411 -22.06 10.37 9.39
C THR A 411 -21.88 9.34 10.49
N ILE A 412 -20.64 8.91 10.73
CA ILE A 412 -20.25 7.96 11.77
C ILE A 412 -19.40 8.66 12.87
N PRO A 413 -19.48 8.22 14.14
CA PRO A 413 -20.28 7.08 14.64
C PRO A 413 -21.79 7.33 14.61
N THR A 414 -22.58 6.28 14.39
CA THR A 414 -24.04 6.37 14.33
C THR A 414 -24.71 5.12 14.88
N ARG A 415 -25.90 5.30 15.43
CA ARG A 415 -26.75 4.22 15.92
C ARG A 415 -28.17 4.40 15.41
N ARG A 416 -28.75 3.33 14.82
CA ARG A 416 -30.14 3.30 14.34
C ARG A 416 -30.83 2.03 14.81
N THR A 417 -32.08 2.16 15.17
CA THR A 417 -32.93 1.05 15.62
C THR A 417 -34.23 1.10 14.86
N GLU A 418 -34.60 -0.04 14.27
CA GLU A 418 -35.88 -0.22 13.58
C GLU A 418 -36.61 -1.42 14.19
N THR A 419 -37.95 -1.38 14.19
CA THR A 419 -38.78 -2.45 14.73
C THR A 419 -39.39 -3.28 13.61
N PHE A 420 -39.12 -4.57 13.65
CA PHE A 420 -39.64 -5.58 12.73
C PHE A 420 -40.58 -6.54 13.46
N SER A 421 -41.19 -7.45 12.73
CA SER A 421 -42.07 -8.45 13.28
C SER A 421 -41.90 -9.81 12.60
N THR A 422 -42.61 -10.83 13.11
CA THR A 422 -42.63 -12.20 12.54
C THR A 422 -43.42 -12.24 11.23
N ALA A 423 -43.01 -13.10 10.30
CA ALA A 423 -43.63 -13.32 9.00
C ALA A 423 -44.75 -14.39 9.02
N GLU A 424 -44.74 -15.28 10.05
CA GLU A 424 -45.64 -16.40 10.19
C GLU A 424 -46.29 -16.42 11.57
N ASP A 425 -47.51 -17.06 11.66
CA ASP A 425 -48.16 -17.28 12.93
C ASP A 425 -47.39 -18.28 13.80
N ASN A 426 -47.31 -18.02 15.10
CA ASN A 426 -46.63 -18.85 16.10
C ASN A 426 -45.11 -19.03 15.84
N GLN A 427 -44.48 -18.14 15.11
CA GLN A 427 -43.04 -18.13 14.88
C GLN A 427 -42.29 -17.82 16.17
N THR A 428 -41.38 -18.72 16.59
CA THR A 428 -40.61 -18.64 17.84
C THR A 428 -39.15 -18.19 17.66
N ALA A 429 -38.72 -18.01 16.40
CA ALA A 429 -37.38 -17.53 16.07
C ALA A 429 -37.39 -16.73 14.76
N VAL A 430 -36.47 -15.82 14.61
CA VAL A 430 -36.21 -15.08 13.36
C VAL A 430 -34.73 -15.14 12.98
N ASP A 431 -34.46 -15.33 11.71
CA ASP A 431 -33.13 -15.25 11.16
C ASP A 431 -32.88 -13.80 10.68
N VAL A 432 -31.88 -13.15 11.25
CA VAL A 432 -31.45 -11.80 10.87
C VAL A 432 -30.27 -11.92 9.92
N VAL A 433 -30.48 -11.58 8.66
CA VAL A 433 -29.45 -11.56 7.61
C VAL A 433 -29.04 -10.12 7.39
N ILE A 434 -27.81 -9.77 7.72
CA ILE A 434 -27.26 -8.42 7.65
C ILE A 434 -26.65 -8.22 6.27
N LEU A 435 -27.04 -7.13 5.60
CA LEU A 435 -26.68 -6.82 4.22
C LEU A 435 -26.01 -5.47 4.11
N GLN A 436 -25.10 -5.36 3.14
CA GLN A 436 -24.47 -4.12 2.72
C GLN A 436 -24.58 -3.94 1.21
N GLY A 437 -25.04 -2.79 0.74
CA GLY A 437 -25.16 -2.45 -0.66
C GLY A 437 -26.36 -1.57 -0.98
N GLU A 438 -26.58 -1.33 -2.28
CA GLU A 438 -27.62 -0.39 -2.76
C GLU A 438 -28.75 -1.09 -3.52
N ARG A 439 -28.68 -2.43 -3.70
CA ARG A 439 -29.66 -3.18 -4.47
C ARG A 439 -30.90 -3.46 -3.63
N GLU A 440 -32.10 -3.40 -4.27
CA GLU A 440 -33.35 -3.71 -3.59
C GLU A 440 -33.50 -5.18 -3.22
N ARG A 441 -32.97 -6.09 -4.08
CA ARG A 441 -32.97 -7.53 -3.80
C ARG A 441 -31.87 -7.89 -2.82
N ALA A 442 -32.21 -8.61 -1.77
CA ALA A 442 -31.27 -9.06 -0.75
C ALA A 442 -30.09 -9.87 -1.34
N ALA A 443 -30.38 -10.78 -2.29
CA ALA A 443 -29.40 -11.64 -2.94
C ALA A 443 -28.36 -10.89 -3.79
N ASP A 444 -28.65 -9.66 -4.20
CA ASP A 444 -27.76 -8.83 -5.03
C ASP A 444 -26.86 -7.91 -4.17
N ASN A 445 -26.95 -8.01 -2.82
CA ASN A 445 -26.15 -7.30 -1.86
C ASN A 445 -25.19 -8.23 -1.14
N ARG A 446 -24.15 -7.67 -0.54
CA ARG A 446 -23.19 -8.43 0.26
C ARG A 446 -23.79 -8.81 1.59
N VAL A 447 -23.75 -10.10 1.93
CA VAL A 447 -24.09 -10.60 3.27
C VAL A 447 -22.87 -10.36 4.18
N LEU A 448 -23.06 -9.56 5.23
CA LEU A 448 -22.04 -9.29 6.24
C LEU A 448 -22.08 -10.32 7.38
N GLY A 449 -23.24 -10.84 7.69
CA GLY A 449 -23.40 -11.82 8.76
C GLY A 449 -24.84 -12.33 8.87
N ARG A 450 -25.00 -13.39 9.65
CA ARG A 450 -26.31 -13.98 9.96
C ARG A 450 -26.33 -14.42 11.42
N PHE A 451 -27.43 -14.17 12.09
CA PHE A 451 -27.68 -14.73 13.40
C PHE A 451 -29.17 -15.00 13.61
N ARG A 452 -29.47 -15.86 14.57
CA ARG A 452 -30.82 -16.28 14.88
C ARG A 452 -31.21 -15.79 16.26
N LEU A 453 -32.31 -15.02 16.32
CA LEU A 453 -32.98 -14.67 17.58
C LEU A 453 -34.02 -15.73 17.90
N GLU A 454 -33.87 -16.41 19.01
CA GLU A 454 -34.75 -17.45 19.51
C GLU A 454 -35.58 -16.96 20.73
N ASN A 455 -36.54 -17.81 21.18
CA ASN A 455 -37.38 -17.53 22.32
C ASN A 455 -38.33 -16.33 22.14
N ILE A 456 -38.79 -16.12 20.93
CA ILE A 456 -39.85 -15.16 20.61
C ILE A 456 -41.17 -15.78 21.09
N ARG A 457 -42.04 -14.99 21.71
CA ARG A 457 -43.35 -15.42 22.16
C ARG A 457 -44.22 -15.86 20.95
N PRO A 458 -44.80 -17.06 20.94
CA PRO A 458 -45.74 -17.45 19.91
C PRO A 458 -46.94 -16.50 19.89
N ALA A 459 -47.19 -15.88 18.75
CA ALA A 459 -48.28 -14.94 18.54
C ALA A 459 -48.67 -14.95 17.04
N ARG A 460 -49.67 -14.16 16.67
CA ARG A 460 -50.00 -13.94 15.26
C ARG A 460 -48.88 -13.21 14.57
N ARG A 461 -48.68 -13.49 13.30
CA ARG A 461 -47.73 -12.70 12.48
C ARG A 461 -48.00 -11.21 12.60
N GLY A 462 -46.93 -10.41 12.71
CA GLY A 462 -47.03 -8.97 12.84
C GLY A 462 -47.23 -8.48 14.27
N GLU A 463 -47.53 -9.34 15.27
CA GLU A 463 -47.71 -8.91 16.67
C GLU A 463 -46.39 -8.80 17.44
N PRO A 464 -45.44 -9.77 17.38
CA PRO A 464 -44.16 -9.65 18.08
C PRO A 464 -43.37 -8.42 17.59
N GLN A 465 -42.76 -7.70 18.53
CA GLN A 465 -41.94 -6.52 18.23
C GLN A 465 -40.45 -6.85 18.42
N ILE A 466 -39.71 -6.90 17.33
CA ILE A 466 -38.30 -7.22 17.32
C ILE A 466 -37.53 -5.96 16.94
N GLU A 467 -36.82 -5.40 17.89
CA GLU A 467 -35.94 -4.24 17.66
C GLU A 467 -34.60 -4.74 17.09
N VAL A 468 -34.26 -4.28 15.90
CA VAL A 468 -32.94 -4.48 15.30
C VAL A 468 -32.17 -3.17 15.35
N THR A 469 -31.02 -3.19 16.04
CA THR A 469 -30.17 -2.03 16.23
C THR A 469 -28.86 -2.23 15.46
N PHE A 470 -28.52 -1.26 14.65
CA PHE A 470 -27.24 -1.10 13.98
C PHE A 470 -26.44 0.01 14.68
N ASP A 471 -25.22 -0.29 15.10
CA ASP A 471 -24.32 0.60 15.82
C ASP A 471 -22.95 0.59 15.15
N ILE A 472 -22.59 1.70 14.49
CA ILE A 472 -21.32 1.86 13.79
C ILE A 472 -20.41 2.76 14.63
N ASP A 473 -19.22 2.27 14.95
CA ASP A 473 -18.23 3.05 15.69
C ASP A 473 -17.47 4.05 14.80
N ALA A 474 -16.56 4.82 15.40
CA ALA A 474 -15.73 5.80 14.69
C ALA A 474 -14.70 5.16 13.72
N ASN A 475 -14.50 3.84 13.77
CA ASN A 475 -13.65 3.09 12.83
C ASN A 475 -14.45 2.50 11.66
N GLY A 476 -15.78 2.69 11.67
CA GLY A 476 -16.69 2.07 10.71
C GLY A 476 -17.06 0.62 11.04
N ILE A 477 -16.74 0.11 12.23
CA ILE A 477 -17.06 -1.26 12.64
C ILE A 477 -18.52 -1.34 13.06
N LEU A 478 -19.26 -2.25 12.43
CA LEU A 478 -20.69 -2.46 12.65
C LEU A 478 -20.95 -3.51 13.72
N ASN A 479 -21.79 -3.14 14.69
CA ASN A 479 -22.41 -4.05 15.65
C ASN A 479 -23.91 -4.12 15.37
N VAL A 480 -24.47 -5.32 15.30
CA VAL A 480 -25.91 -5.53 15.11
C VAL A 480 -26.47 -6.34 16.27
N SER A 481 -27.57 -5.88 16.84
CA SER A 481 -28.32 -6.65 17.83
C SER A 481 -29.81 -6.71 17.47
N ALA A 482 -30.43 -7.84 17.80
CA ALA A 482 -31.87 -8.00 17.72
C ALA A 482 -32.43 -8.36 19.10
N ARG A 483 -33.53 -7.71 19.49
CA ARG A 483 -34.18 -7.90 20.79
C ARG A 483 -35.68 -8.00 20.63
N ASP A 484 -36.26 -9.04 21.20
CA ASP A 484 -37.71 -9.13 21.36
C ASP A 484 -38.17 -8.28 22.56
N LYS A 485 -39.07 -7.30 22.32
CA LYS A 485 -39.58 -6.40 23.36
C LYS A 485 -40.41 -7.11 24.41
N ASP A 486 -41.13 -8.20 24.04
CA ASP A 486 -42.03 -8.88 24.94
C ASP A 486 -41.31 -9.82 25.89
N THR A 487 -40.38 -10.64 25.34
CA THR A 487 -39.64 -11.64 26.12
C THR A 487 -38.35 -11.11 26.70
N GLY A 488 -37.79 -10.05 26.12
CA GLY A 488 -36.47 -9.55 26.43
C GLY A 488 -35.32 -10.41 25.87
N ALA A 489 -35.63 -11.43 25.08
CA ALA A 489 -34.62 -12.22 24.39
C ALA A 489 -33.77 -11.31 23.47
N GLU A 490 -32.47 -11.42 23.56
CA GLU A 490 -31.53 -10.59 22.78
C GLU A 490 -30.42 -11.45 22.21
N GLN A 491 -30.05 -11.17 20.97
CA GLN A 491 -28.89 -11.72 20.30
C GLN A 491 -28.11 -10.60 19.63
N ARG A 492 -26.78 -10.72 19.63
CA ARG A 492 -25.89 -9.70 19.07
C ARG A 492 -24.80 -10.36 18.24
N ILE A 493 -24.40 -9.69 17.16
CA ILE A 493 -23.21 -10.01 16.38
C ILE A 493 -22.37 -8.74 16.16
N THR A 494 -21.06 -8.86 16.29
CA THR A 494 -20.11 -7.84 15.83
C THR A 494 -19.59 -8.27 14.48
N ILE A 495 -19.71 -7.41 13.48
CA ILE A 495 -19.27 -7.74 12.12
C ILE A 495 -17.72 -7.75 12.01
N SER A 496 -17.01 -7.66 13.13
CA SER A 496 -15.56 -7.92 13.18
C SER A 496 -15.19 -9.36 12.80
N GLU A 497 -16.17 -10.29 12.82
CA GLU A 497 -15.98 -11.67 12.37
C GLU A 497 -16.21 -11.85 10.85
N SER A 498 -16.45 -10.75 10.13
CA SER A 498 -16.54 -10.75 8.66
C SER A 498 -15.17 -10.82 7.98
N SER A 499 -14.06 -10.69 8.74
CA SER A 499 -12.73 -11.04 8.24
C SER A 499 -12.70 -12.56 7.97
N ASN A 500 -12.09 -12.96 6.86
CA ASN A 500 -11.91 -14.37 6.51
C ASN A 500 -10.90 -15.09 7.44
N LEU A 501 -10.59 -14.49 8.58
CA LEU A 501 -9.70 -14.99 9.62
C LEU A 501 -10.49 -15.14 10.92
N ASP A 502 -10.45 -16.30 11.53
CA ASP A 502 -10.96 -16.47 12.88
C ASP A 502 -9.94 -15.93 13.91
N LYS A 503 -10.41 -15.71 15.15
CA LYS A 503 -9.55 -15.16 16.21
C LYS A 503 -8.33 -16.04 16.51
N ALA A 504 -8.48 -17.36 16.46
CA ALA A 504 -7.40 -18.31 16.71
C ALA A 504 -6.38 -18.28 15.57
N GLU A 505 -6.84 -18.08 14.34
CA GLU A 505 -5.96 -17.91 13.17
C GLU A 505 -5.15 -16.61 13.25
N VAL A 506 -5.76 -15.48 13.65
CA VAL A 506 -5.05 -14.21 13.90
C VAL A 506 -4.02 -14.37 15.03
N GLU A 507 -4.40 -15.02 16.16
CA GLU A 507 -3.47 -15.27 17.28
C GLU A 507 -2.28 -16.16 16.86
N ARG A 508 -2.54 -17.20 16.04
CA ARG A 508 -1.49 -18.04 15.45
C ARG A 508 -0.56 -17.24 14.55
N MET A 509 -1.09 -16.40 13.66
CA MET A 509 -0.32 -15.56 12.76
C MET A 509 0.54 -14.54 13.51
N ILE A 510 0.04 -13.96 14.62
CA ILE A 510 0.81 -13.10 15.51
C ILE A 510 1.98 -13.87 16.13
N ALA A 511 1.74 -15.06 16.65
CA ALA A 511 2.77 -15.89 17.28
C ALA A 511 3.85 -16.33 16.26
N GLU A 512 3.45 -16.76 15.05
CA GLU A 512 4.37 -17.09 13.96
C GLU A 512 5.19 -15.86 13.53
N ALA A 513 4.56 -14.70 13.49
CA ALA A 513 5.20 -13.45 13.14
C ALA A 513 6.25 -13.02 14.18
N GLU A 514 5.98 -13.20 15.47
CA GLU A 514 6.94 -12.94 16.56
C GLU A 514 8.09 -13.93 16.53
N GLN A 515 7.83 -15.22 16.31
CA GLN A 515 8.85 -16.26 16.23
C GLN A 515 9.85 -16.00 15.10
N HIS A 516 9.39 -15.55 13.93
CA HIS A 516 10.24 -15.25 12.79
C HIS A 516 10.91 -13.87 12.87
N GLN A 517 10.52 -13.00 13.79
CA GLN A 517 11.10 -11.66 13.90
C GLN A 517 12.60 -11.67 14.22
N GLU A 518 13.07 -12.61 15.05
CA GLU A 518 14.49 -12.75 15.35
C GLU A 518 15.28 -13.37 14.19
N GLU A 519 14.70 -14.34 13.51
CA GLU A 519 15.29 -14.96 12.32
C GLU A 519 15.39 -13.93 11.18
N ASP A 520 14.31 -13.22 10.88
CA ASP A 520 14.27 -12.18 9.85
C ASP A 520 15.27 -11.04 10.14
N ARG A 521 15.40 -10.66 11.43
CA ARG A 521 16.41 -9.67 11.85
C ARG A 521 17.83 -10.18 11.61
N HIS A 522 18.12 -11.43 11.97
CA HIS A 522 19.45 -12.03 11.79
C HIS A 522 19.80 -12.16 10.30
N LEU A 523 18.84 -12.58 9.46
CA LEU A 523 19.02 -12.67 8.00
C LEU A 523 19.28 -11.29 7.39
N ARG A 524 18.57 -10.26 7.85
CA ARG A 524 18.80 -8.88 7.42
C ARG A 524 20.19 -8.38 7.81
N GLU A 525 20.64 -8.62 9.06
CA GLU A 525 21.98 -8.26 9.50
C GLU A 525 23.08 -8.97 8.68
N LEU A 526 22.85 -10.23 8.28
CA LEU A 526 23.73 -10.96 7.38
C LEU A 526 23.78 -10.34 5.98
N ALA A 527 22.63 -9.98 5.43
CA ALA A 527 22.53 -9.35 4.10
C ALA A 527 23.20 -7.96 4.10
N ASP A 528 22.95 -7.14 5.12
CA ASP A 528 23.57 -5.82 5.27
C ASP A 528 25.11 -5.96 5.40
N ALA A 529 25.60 -6.91 6.21
CA ALA A 529 27.02 -7.17 6.36
C ALA A 529 27.68 -7.70 5.07
N ARG A 530 27.00 -8.52 4.28
CA ARG A 530 27.48 -8.97 2.94
C ARG A 530 27.61 -7.79 1.97
N ASN A 531 26.61 -6.90 1.95
CA ASN A 531 26.62 -5.70 1.10
C ASN A 531 27.73 -4.72 1.50
N GLU A 532 27.94 -4.51 2.79
CA GLU A 532 29.03 -3.68 3.31
C GLU A 532 30.39 -4.27 2.94
N LEU A 533 30.56 -5.57 3.09
CA LEU A 533 31.79 -6.29 2.73
C LEU A 533 32.04 -6.21 1.21
N ASP A 534 31.02 -6.36 0.38
CA ASP A 534 31.14 -6.25 -1.09
C ASP A 534 31.57 -4.85 -1.51
N SER A 535 30.95 -3.82 -0.91
CA SER A 535 31.33 -2.43 -1.14
C SER A 535 32.77 -2.13 -0.71
N ALA A 536 33.19 -2.62 0.46
CA ALA A 536 34.57 -2.46 0.95
C ALA A 536 35.58 -3.17 0.02
N ALA A 537 35.28 -4.38 -0.42
CA ALA A 537 36.12 -5.14 -1.35
C ALA A 537 36.26 -4.39 -2.69
N TYR A 538 35.16 -3.91 -3.24
CA TYR A 538 35.16 -3.13 -4.48
C TYR A 538 35.99 -1.85 -4.38
N GLN A 539 35.85 -1.09 -3.26
CA GLN A 539 36.65 0.12 -3.05
C GLN A 539 38.15 -0.16 -3.00
N VAL A 540 38.55 -1.25 -2.35
CA VAL A 540 39.96 -1.68 -2.29
C VAL A 540 40.45 -2.13 -3.66
N GLU A 541 39.69 -2.94 -4.41
CA GLU A 541 40.03 -3.35 -5.79
C GLU A 541 40.22 -2.15 -6.71
N ARG A 542 39.30 -1.20 -6.65
CA ARG A 542 39.37 0.05 -7.41
C ARG A 542 40.61 0.84 -7.05
N ARG A 543 40.89 1.01 -5.74
CA ARG A 543 42.07 1.76 -5.27
C ARG A 543 43.38 1.10 -5.68
N LEU A 544 43.47 -0.23 -5.64
CA LEU A 544 44.63 -0.99 -6.16
C LEU A 544 44.83 -0.76 -7.64
N SER A 545 43.75 -0.75 -8.43
CA SER A 545 43.80 -0.47 -9.87
C SER A 545 44.31 0.94 -10.16
N GLU A 546 43.87 1.97 -9.39
CA GLU A 546 44.29 3.37 -9.52
C GLU A 546 45.78 3.56 -9.16
N LEU A 547 46.27 2.86 -8.16
CA LEU A 547 47.67 2.93 -7.73
C LEU A 547 48.61 2.13 -8.62
N GLY A 548 48.18 1.00 -9.17
CA GLY A 548 48.98 0.13 -10.01
C GLY A 548 50.29 -0.29 -9.32
N ASP A 549 51.44 -0.03 -9.97
CA ASP A 549 52.78 -0.36 -9.44
C ASP A 549 53.25 0.61 -8.35
N ARG A 550 52.50 1.68 -8.05
CA ARG A 550 52.81 2.65 -6.98
C ARG A 550 52.37 2.19 -5.60
N ALA A 551 51.54 1.16 -5.53
CA ALA A 551 51.12 0.58 -4.24
C ALA A 551 52.30 -0.12 -3.56
N PRO A 552 52.54 0.07 -2.26
CA PRO A 552 53.56 -0.66 -1.52
C PRO A 552 53.31 -2.17 -1.62
N ALA A 553 54.33 -2.94 -1.99
CA ALA A 553 54.19 -4.37 -2.32
C ALA A 553 53.54 -5.20 -1.20
N HIS A 554 53.83 -4.87 0.07
CA HIS A 554 53.22 -5.56 1.22
C HIS A 554 51.75 -5.21 1.44
N GLU A 555 51.35 -3.93 1.21
CA GLU A 555 49.94 -3.51 1.28
C GLU A 555 49.13 -4.08 0.13
N LYS A 556 49.71 -4.11 -1.07
CA LYS A 556 49.08 -4.72 -2.26
C LYS A 556 48.78 -6.22 -2.02
N ALA A 557 49.76 -6.98 -1.56
CA ALA A 557 49.58 -8.41 -1.30
C ALA A 557 48.53 -8.67 -0.19
N ARG A 558 48.53 -7.84 0.87
CA ARG A 558 47.53 -7.92 1.93
C ARG A 558 46.12 -7.59 1.41
N ALA A 559 45.98 -6.54 0.63
CA ALA A 559 44.71 -6.10 0.04
C ALA A 559 44.15 -7.18 -0.91
N GLU A 560 44.96 -7.75 -1.80
CA GLU A 560 44.55 -8.82 -2.72
C GLU A 560 44.08 -10.07 -1.97
N MET A 561 44.76 -10.46 -0.88
CA MET A 561 44.37 -11.59 -0.04
C MET A 561 43.00 -11.30 0.63
N LEU A 562 42.83 -10.15 1.28
CA LEU A 562 41.58 -9.79 1.95
C LEU A 562 40.40 -9.67 0.99
N VAL A 563 40.62 -9.14 -0.21
CA VAL A 563 39.60 -9.09 -1.27
C VAL A 563 39.18 -10.50 -1.68
N SER A 564 40.16 -11.42 -1.86
CA SER A 564 39.87 -12.81 -2.16
C SER A 564 39.08 -13.52 -1.07
N ASP A 565 39.46 -13.30 0.20
CA ASP A 565 38.75 -13.86 1.36
C ASP A 565 37.34 -13.28 1.50
N ALA A 566 37.17 -11.98 1.21
CA ALA A 566 35.86 -11.33 1.16
C ALA A 566 34.95 -11.91 0.08
N ARG A 567 35.46 -12.08 -1.15
CA ARG A 567 34.72 -12.68 -2.26
C ARG A 567 34.30 -14.13 -1.97
N GLU A 568 35.16 -14.89 -1.28
CA GLU A 568 34.82 -16.24 -0.83
C GLU A 568 33.75 -16.22 0.28
N ALA A 569 33.88 -15.32 1.26
CA ALA A 569 32.93 -15.19 2.36
C ALA A 569 31.54 -14.73 1.87
N ILE A 570 31.47 -13.84 0.85
CA ILE A 570 30.22 -13.38 0.24
C ILE A 570 29.51 -14.52 -0.50
N LYS A 571 30.26 -15.37 -1.20
CA LYS A 571 29.70 -16.51 -1.95
C LYS A 571 29.30 -17.69 -1.07
N GLY A 572 29.88 -17.80 0.14
CA GLY A 572 29.60 -18.86 1.10
C GLY A 572 28.66 -18.41 2.21
N ASP A 573 28.31 -19.37 3.09
CA ASP A 573 27.53 -19.10 4.29
C ASP A 573 28.42 -18.65 5.47
N ALA A 574 29.15 -17.55 5.27
CA ALA A 574 30.02 -17.02 6.30
C ALA A 574 29.17 -16.39 7.44
N PRO A 575 29.52 -16.63 8.72
CA PRO A 575 28.81 -16.05 9.85
C PRO A 575 28.99 -14.53 9.90
N LEU A 576 28.01 -13.84 10.49
CA LEU A 576 27.93 -12.38 10.58
C LEU A 576 29.22 -11.72 11.09
N ASP A 577 29.82 -12.27 12.14
CA ASP A 577 31.07 -11.73 12.72
C ASP A 577 32.24 -11.78 11.73
N ARG A 578 32.33 -12.85 10.90
CA ARG A 578 33.38 -12.96 9.87
C ARG A 578 33.20 -11.90 8.79
N LEU A 579 31.97 -11.65 8.35
CA LEU A 579 31.65 -10.63 7.35
C LEU A 579 32.02 -9.23 7.84
N ARG A 580 31.63 -8.89 9.07
CA ARG A 580 31.95 -7.60 9.72
C ARG A 580 33.46 -7.41 9.93
N ASN A 581 34.17 -8.45 10.39
CA ASN A 581 35.62 -8.37 10.60
C ASN A 581 36.36 -8.13 9.28
N LEU A 582 36.02 -8.88 8.21
CA LEU A 582 36.63 -8.69 6.89
C LEU A 582 36.34 -7.29 6.33
N ALA A 583 35.12 -6.75 6.50
CA ALA A 583 34.78 -5.39 6.09
C ALA A 583 35.63 -4.34 6.82
N ALA A 584 35.79 -4.49 8.15
CA ALA A 584 36.64 -3.59 8.95
C ALA A 584 38.13 -3.67 8.54
N GLU A 585 38.64 -4.88 8.26
CA GLU A 585 40.04 -5.07 7.79
C GLU A 585 40.26 -4.45 6.40
N LEU A 586 39.30 -4.59 5.48
CA LEU A 586 39.35 -3.96 4.15
C LEU A 586 39.30 -2.43 4.25
N GLN A 587 38.47 -1.88 5.14
CA GLN A 587 38.46 -0.43 5.39
C GLN A 587 39.80 0.08 5.90
N GLN A 588 40.46 -0.64 6.83
CA GLN A 588 41.81 -0.28 7.30
C GLN A 588 42.83 -0.27 6.17
N VAL A 589 42.81 -1.32 5.31
CA VAL A 589 43.69 -1.39 4.15
C VAL A 589 43.40 -0.28 3.16
N TYR A 590 42.15 0.06 2.92
CA TYR A 590 41.77 1.19 2.06
C TYR A 590 42.37 2.52 2.55
N TYR A 591 42.29 2.79 3.87
CA TYR A 591 42.93 3.98 4.47
C TYR A 591 44.45 3.94 4.34
N GLY A 592 45.08 2.77 4.54
CA GLY A 592 46.52 2.58 4.36
C GLY A 592 46.98 2.86 2.93
N LEU A 593 46.23 2.35 1.94
CA LEU A 593 46.47 2.61 0.51
C LEU A 593 46.19 4.08 0.10
N SER A 594 45.32 4.77 0.84
CA SER A 594 45.01 6.17 0.58
C SER A 594 46.04 7.12 1.19
N ALA A 595 46.72 6.72 2.25
CA ALA A 595 47.78 7.46 2.91
C ALA A 595 49.17 7.34 2.21
N ALA A 596 49.29 6.44 1.22
CA ALA A 596 50.52 6.32 0.42
C ALA A 596 50.76 7.63 -0.38
N PRO A 597 51.95 8.24 -0.33
CA PRO A 597 52.20 9.56 -0.94
C PRO A 597 52.00 9.50 -2.46
N SER A 598 51.08 10.31 -2.93
CA SER A 598 51.00 10.70 -4.34
C SER A 598 52.28 11.42 -4.66
N GLY A 599 53.25 10.71 -5.29
CA GLY A 599 54.48 11.29 -5.73
C GLY A 599 54.23 12.26 -6.87
N ASP A 600 54.08 13.54 -6.52
CA ASP A 600 54.40 14.63 -7.44
C ASP A 600 55.12 15.71 -6.62
N GLY A 601 56.41 15.84 -6.92
CA GLY A 601 57.32 16.75 -6.23
C GLY A 601 57.13 18.19 -6.72
N GLY A 602 56.80 19.07 -5.77
CA GLY A 602 56.88 20.51 -5.93
C GLY A 602 57.28 21.17 -4.60
N PRO A 603 58.08 22.22 -4.54
CA PRO A 603 58.95 22.56 -3.43
C PRO A 603 58.25 23.33 -2.30
N THR A 604 58.63 23.02 -1.06
CA THR A 604 58.50 23.90 0.13
C THR A 604 59.44 25.13 0.01
N PRO A 605 59.34 26.23 0.76
CA PRO A 605 58.75 26.42 2.10
C PRO A 605 58.10 27.79 2.35
N GLY A 606 57.49 27.98 3.50
CA GLY A 606 57.14 29.30 4.07
C GLY A 606 56.24 29.20 5.30
N GLU A 607 56.78 29.40 6.47
CA GLU A 607 56.12 29.56 7.77
C GLU A 607 55.38 30.90 7.94
N PRO A 608 54.76 31.21 9.09
CA PRO A 608 53.33 31.02 9.37
C PRO A 608 52.59 32.36 9.57
N GLY A 609 51.32 32.36 9.37
CA GLY A 609 50.47 33.53 9.68
C GLY A 609 49.10 33.04 10.18
N GLY A 610 48.74 33.53 11.36
CA GLY A 610 47.54 33.14 12.12
C GLY A 610 46.18 33.49 11.48
N PRO A 611 45.10 33.23 12.18
CA PRO A 611 43.79 32.95 11.60
C PRO A 611 42.96 34.22 11.27
N PRO A 612 42.01 34.12 10.38
CA PRO A 612 40.71 34.71 10.68
C PRO A 612 39.51 33.78 10.49
N ASP A 613 38.55 34.03 11.33
CA ASP A 613 37.15 33.66 11.30
C ASP A 613 36.51 33.62 9.90
N GLY A 614 35.62 32.59 9.69
CA GLY A 614 34.74 32.57 8.55
C GLY A 614 33.87 31.34 8.52
N THR A 615 32.59 31.50 8.77
CA THR A 615 31.42 30.66 8.66
C THR A 615 31.47 29.59 7.56
N PRO A 616 30.86 28.40 7.80
CA PRO A 616 30.80 27.34 6.79
C PRO A 616 29.71 27.62 5.76
N GLY A 617 30.09 27.56 4.51
CA GLY A 617 29.19 27.51 3.35
C GLY A 617 28.95 26.07 2.93
N ASP A 618 27.68 25.78 2.68
CA ASP A 618 27.19 24.61 1.97
C ASP A 618 27.94 24.38 0.66
N ASP A 619 28.31 23.14 0.41
CA ASP A 619 28.28 22.46 -0.89
C ASP A 619 29.13 21.18 -0.84
N ASP A 620 28.50 20.02 -0.56
CA ASP A 620 29.00 18.72 -0.97
C ASP A 620 27.85 17.92 -1.60
N VAL A 621 27.64 18.20 -2.91
CA VAL A 621 26.84 17.34 -3.79
C VAL A 621 27.77 16.25 -4.31
N ILE A 622 27.54 15.01 -3.87
CA ILE A 622 28.19 13.84 -4.45
C ILE A 622 27.37 13.42 -5.67
N ASP A 623 27.87 13.78 -6.86
CA ASP A 623 27.40 13.26 -8.14
C ASP A 623 27.85 11.80 -8.29
N ALA A 624 26.88 10.86 -8.21
CA ALA A 624 27.09 9.47 -8.57
C ALA A 624 26.67 9.26 -10.03
N GLU A 625 27.63 9.33 -10.95
CA GLU A 625 27.44 8.89 -12.34
C GLU A 625 27.45 7.35 -12.42
N PHE A 626 26.34 6.77 -12.89
CA PHE A 626 26.26 5.39 -13.31
C PHE A 626 26.69 5.27 -14.78
N THR A 627 27.81 4.64 -15.04
CA THR A 627 28.18 4.19 -16.38
C THR A 627 27.55 2.81 -16.67
N PRO A 628 26.88 2.61 -17.83
CA PRO A 628 26.39 1.31 -18.23
C PRO A 628 27.54 0.44 -18.73
N HIS A 629 27.63 -0.78 -18.25
CA HIS A 629 28.47 -1.83 -18.85
C HIS A 629 27.72 -2.51 -20.00
N GLU A 630 28.43 -2.69 -21.11
CA GLU A 630 28.08 -3.43 -22.33
C GLU A 630 27.69 -4.90 -22.06
#